data_cec1d65f7fef5f3f09fc6a5b616ef94f
#
_entry.id   cec1d65f7fef5f3f09fc6a5b616ef94f
#
_cell.length_a   1.000
_cell.length_b   1.000
_cell.length_c   1.000
_cell.angle_alpha   90.00
_cell.angle_beta   90.00
_cell.angle_gamma   90.00
#
_symmetry.space_group_name_H-M   'P 1'
#
loop_
_entity.id
_entity.type
_entity.pdbx_description
1 polymer ?
#
loop_
_entity_poly.entity_id
_entity_poly.type
_entity_poly.pdbx_seq_one_letter_code
_entity_poly.pdbx_strand_id
1 'polypeptide(L)'
;MIKNRLIILLLVAFGVLSCGRYSQPRPYGYYRIEVPDYSYRQTSLKGYPYQFEHAEIAYIDTAVDHAEPYWVDVVYPTLNARIHCSYKHIEKRGVGDLRHLTDDAVRFVFDHAIKADAIPEQGFSHPEQHVYGVYYDLEGNTASPVQFFLTDSTRHFFRAALYYNAVPNADSLAPVNEAMRRDIHHLIESFRWQ
;
A
#
# COMPACT_ATOMS: atom_id res chain seq x y z
N MET A 1 -60.39 44.58 -2.20
CA MET A 1 -60.14 43.35 -1.37
C MET A 1 -59.78 42.12 -2.20
N ILE A 2 -60.38 41.87 -3.34
CA ILE A 2 -60.15 40.68 -4.21
C ILE A 2 -58.75 40.73 -4.84
N LYS A 3 -58.23 41.85 -5.31
CA LYS A 3 -56.88 41.99 -5.90
C LYS A 3 -55.75 41.60 -4.94
N ASN A 4 -55.85 41.97 -3.67
CA ASN A 4 -54.84 41.63 -2.69
C ASN A 4 -54.84 40.14 -2.34
N ARG A 5 -56.02 39.49 -2.36
CA ARG A 5 -56.06 38.03 -2.14
C ARG A 5 -55.49 37.24 -3.32
N LEU A 6 -55.65 37.73 -4.55
CA LEU A 6 -55.10 37.14 -5.75
C LEU A 6 -53.53 37.21 -5.76
N ILE A 7 -52.98 38.33 -5.33
CA ILE A 7 -51.52 38.53 -5.24
C ILE A 7 -50.92 37.59 -4.19
N ILE A 8 -51.57 37.44 -3.04
CA ILE A 8 -51.11 36.53 -1.99
C ILE A 8 -51.15 35.08 -2.47
N LEU A 9 -52.18 34.66 -3.18
CA LEU A 9 -52.27 33.32 -3.77
C LEU A 9 -51.21 33.05 -4.81
N LEU A 10 -50.84 34.04 -5.63
CA LEU A 10 -49.78 33.93 -6.63
C LEU A 10 -48.38 33.82 -5.96
N LEU A 11 -48.14 34.58 -4.90
CA LEU A 11 -46.90 34.50 -4.13
C LEU A 11 -46.70 33.15 -3.42
N VAL A 12 -47.81 32.60 -2.86
CA VAL A 12 -47.78 31.26 -2.25
C VAL A 12 -47.58 30.19 -3.32
N ALA A 13 -48.20 30.29 -4.49
CA ALA A 13 -48.00 29.33 -5.59
C ALA A 13 -46.56 29.36 -6.12
N PHE A 14 -45.89 30.52 -6.20
CA PHE A 14 -44.49 30.64 -6.58
C PHE A 14 -43.54 30.05 -5.50
N GLY A 15 -43.89 30.20 -4.22
CA GLY A 15 -43.11 29.63 -3.11
C GLY A 15 -43.07 28.10 -3.09
N VAL A 16 -44.16 27.44 -3.51
CA VAL A 16 -44.26 25.97 -3.53
C VAL A 16 -43.53 25.34 -4.72
N LEU A 17 -43.30 26.11 -5.80
CA LEU A 17 -42.55 25.65 -6.99
C LEU A 17 -41.04 25.73 -6.83
N SER A 18 -40.53 26.36 -5.76
CA SER A 18 -39.08 26.50 -5.48
C SER A 18 -38.45 25.29 -4.78
N CYS A 19 -39.06 24.12 -4.85
CA CYS A 19 -38.44 22.89 -4.39
C CYS A 19 -37.39 22.47 -5.41
N GLY A 20 -36.19 23.11 -5.33
CA GLY A 20 -35.01 22.69 -6.08
C GLY A 20 -34.70 21.24 -5.75
N ARG A 21 -34.76 20.37 -6.74
CA ARG A 21 -34.21 19.02 -6.63
C ARG A 21 -32.72 19.18 -6.34
N TYR A 22 -32.31 19.07 -5.08
CA TYR A 22 -30.92 18.87 -4.73
C TYR A 22 -30.51 17.57 -5.41
N SER A 23 -29.80 17.69 -6.54
CA SER A 23 -29.13 16.58 -7.15
C SER A 23 -27.94 16.24 -6.18
N GLN A 24 -28.14 15.24 -5.33
CA GLN A 24 -27.03 14.69 -4.59
C GLN A 24 -26.07 14.06 -5.62
N PRO A 25 -24.78 14.45 -5.61
CA PRO A 25 -23.80 13.76 -6.44
C PRO A 25 -23.87 12.26 -6.13
N ARG A 26 -24.12 11.45 -7.14
CA ARG A 26 -24.06 10.00 -6.97
C ARG A 26 -22.60 9.65 -6.76
N PRO A 27 -22.27 8.78 -5.78
CA PRO A 27 -20.91 8.27 -5.66
C PRO A 27 -20.52 7.62 -6.99
N TYR A 28 -19.26 7.80 -7.37
CA TYR A 28 -18.72 7.14 -8.57
C TYR A 28 -18.83 5.63 -8.37
N GLY A 29 -19.47 4.94 -9.33
CA GLY A 29 -19.45 3.49 -9.39
C GLY A 29 -18.12 3.04 -9.95
N TYR A 30 -17.32 2.34 -9.15
CA TYR A 30 -16.11 1.68 -9.62
C TYR A 30 -16.43 0.26 -10.09
N TYR A 31 -15.66 -0.26 -11.05
CA TYR A 31 -15.73 -1.67 -11.41
C TYR A 31 -15.35 -2.50 -10.18
N ARG A 32 -16.14 -3.54 -9.91
CA ARG A 32 -15.84 -4.48 -8.84
C ARG A 32 -14.58 -5.27 -9.25
N ILE A 33 -13.52 -5.11 -8.49
CA ILE A 33 -12.32 -5.93 -8.63
C ILE A 33 -12.52 -7.14 -7.72
N GLU A 34 -12.54 -8.33 -8.32
CA GLU A 34 -12.60 -9.59 -7.58
C GLU A 34 -11.19 -10.09 -7.33
N VAL A 35 -10.86 -10.25 -6.06
CA VAL A 35 -9.60 -10.90 -5.65
C VAL A 35 -9.93 -12.37 -5.44
N PRO A 36 -9.32 -13.30 -6.21
CA PRO A 36 -9.57 -14.73 -6.03
C PRO A 36 -9.02 -15.21 -4.69
N ASP A 37 -9.55 -16.32 -4.19
CA ASP A 37 -8.93 -17.06 -3.09
C ASP A 37 -7.67 -17.76 -3.60
N TYR A 38 -6.61 -17.73 -2.81
CA TYR A 38 -5.32 -18.36 -3.11
C TYR A 38 -4.62 -18.81 -1.83
N SER A 39 -3.71 -19.75 -1.98
CA SER A 39 -2.77 -20.17 -0.95
C SER A 39 -1.43 -19.45 -1.08
N TYR A 40 -0.54 -19.69 -0.12
CA TYR A 40 0.81 -19.16 -0.10
C TYR A 40 1.82 -20.25 -0.36
N ARG A 41 2.95 -19.88 -0.92
CA ARG A 41 4.08 -20.77 -1.17
C ARG A 41 5.40 -20.12 -0.80
N GLN A 42 6.35 -20.95 -0.39
CA GLN A 42 7.70 -20.52 -0.08
C GLN A 42 8.42 -20.00 -1.34
N THR A 43 9.16 -18.89 -1.20
CA THR A 43 10.06 -18.43 -2.26
C THR A 43 11.17 -19.44 -2.52
N SER A 44 11.52 -19.64 -3.79
CA SER A 44 12.66 -20.47 -4.19
C SER A 44 13.83 -19.58 -4.64
N LEU A 45 14.45 -18.90 -3.67
CA LEU A 45 15.55 -17.95 -3.88
C LEU A 45 16.88 -18.57 -3.42
N LYS A 46 17.43 -19.46 -4.24
CA LYS A 46 18.70 -20.13 -3.91
C LYS A 46 19.85 -19.13 -3.82
N GLY A 47 20.51 -19.11 -2.66
CA GLY A 47 21.67 -18.24 -2.40
C GLY A 47 21.31 -16.82 -1.99
N TYR A 48 20.04 -16.53 -1.78
CA TYR A 48 19.62 -15.25 -1.19
C TYR A 48 19.74 -15.29 0.34
N PRO A 49 20.04 -14.15 0.99
CA PRO A 49 20.20 -14.08 2.44
C PRO A 49 18.88 -14.09 3.21
N TYR A 50 17.76 -14.30 2.54
CA TYR A 50 16.42 -14.31 3.10
C TYR A 50 15.47 -15.20 2.30
N GLN A 51 14.37 -15.57 2.94
CA GLN A 51 13.22 -16.25 2.33
C GLN A 51 11.92 -15.79 2.98
N PHE A 52 10.81 -15.93 2.26
CA PHE A 52 9.47 -15.62 2.73
C PHE A 52 8.43 -16.40 1.92
N GLU A 53 7.18 -16.37 2.34
CA GLU A 53 6.07 -16.90 1.54
C GLU A 53 5.37 -15.80 0.77
N HIS A 54 4.88 -16.13 -0.41
CA HIS A 54 4.10 -15.23 -1.26
C HIS A 54 2.86 -15.95 -1.80
N ALA A 55 1.83 -15.18 -2.19
CA ALA A 55 0.62 -15.71 -2.79
C ALA A 55 0.92 -16.50 -4.08
N GLU A 56 0.23 -17.62 -4.31
CA GLU A 56 0.42 -18.46 -5.52
C GLU A 56 0.08 -17.73 -6.81
N ILE A 57 -0.79 -16.70 -6.76
CA ILE A 57 -1.13 -15.86 -7.91
C ILE A 57 0.00 -14.89 -8.31
N ALA A 58 1.03 -14.76 -7.47
CA ALA A 58 2.20 -13.96 -7.71
C ALA A 58 3.39 -14.80 -8.16
N TYR A 59 4.36 -14.16 -8.80
CA TYR A 59 5.67 -14.76 -9.08
C TYR A 59 6.80 -13.82 -8.63
N ILE A 60 7.98 -14.40 -8.40
CA ILE A 60 9.18 -13.66 -8.06
C ILE A 60 9.94 -13.35 -9.35
N ASP A 61 10.15 -12.07 -9.60
CA ASP A 61 10.97 -11.57 -10.70
C ASP A 61 12.35 -11.19 -10.16
N THR A 62 13.36 -11.93 -10.58
CA THR A 62 14.78 -11.68 -10.27
C THR A 62 15.55 -11.13 -11.47
N ALA A 63 14.90 -11.03 -12.63
CA ALA A 63 15.51 -10.65 -13.90
C ALA A 63 15.42 -9.14 -14.18
N VAL A 64 14.72 -8.39 -13.34
CA VAL A 64 14.73 -6.92 -13.40
C VAL A 64 16.17 -6.46 -13.20
N ASP A 65 16.63 -5.53 -14.03
CA ASP A 65 17.97 -4.95 -13.93
C ASP A 65 18.09 -4.13 -12.63
N HIS A 66 18.22 -4.87 -11.53
CA HIS A 66 18.36 -4.30 -10.20
C HIS A 66 19.78 -3.75 -10.03
N ALA A 67 19.89 -2.56 -9.48
CA ALA A 67 21.18 -1.90 -9.25
C ALA A 67 22.09 -2.67 -8.29
N GLU A 68 21.52 -3.59 -7.49
CA GLU A 68 22.26 -4.33 -6.45
C GLU A 68 21.79 -5.79 -6.37
N PRO A 69 22.66 -6.70 -5.87
CA PRO A 69 22.32 -8.11 -5.74
C PRO A 69 21.23 -8.34 -4.68
N TYR A 70 20.51 -9.46 -4.84
CA TYR A 70 19.45 -9.92 -3.93
C TYR A 70 18.19 -9.04 -3.88
N TRP A 71 18.03 -8.14 -4.83
CA TRP A 71 16.77 -7.44 -5.02
C TRP A 71 15.83 -8.32 -5.84
N VAL A 72 14.55 -8.27 -5.52
CA VAL A 72 13.49 -9.01 -6.24
C VAL A 72 12.21 -8.21 -6.27
N ASP A 73 11.37 -8.52 -7.26
CA ASP A 73 9.99 -8.05 -7.27
C ASP A 73 9.03 -9.22 -7.07
N VAL A 74 8.04 -9.05 -6.20
CA VAL A 74 6.89 -9.94 -6.11
C VAL A 74 5.78 -9.36 -6.99
N VAL A 75 5.53 -9.99 -8.13
CA VAL A 75 4.65 -9.48 -9.17
C VAL A 75 3.30 -10.17 -9.12
N TYR A 76 2.23 -9.38 -9.08
CA TYR A 76 0.82 -9.82 -9.10
C TYR A 76 0.17 -9.39 -10.42
N PRO A 77 0.25 -10.20 -11.49
CA PRO A 77 -0.22 -9.79 -12.81
C PRO A 77 -1.72 -9.47 -12.85
N THR A 78 -2.54 -10.26 -12.16
CA THR A 78 -4.00 -10.11 -12.13
C THR A 78 -4.47 -8.89 -11.34
N LEU A 79 -3.66 -8.41 -10.39
CA LEU A 79 -3.95 -7.25 -9.55
C LEU A 79 -3.21 -5.99 -10.04
N ASN A 80 -2.43 -6.11 -11.11
CA ASN A 80 -1.58 -5.03 -11.64
C ASN A 80 -0.70 -4.38 -10.55
N ALA A 81 -0.23 -5.22 -9.61
CA ALA A 81 0.50 -4.83 -8.41
C ALA A 81 1.92 -5.44 -8.40
N ARG A 82 2.83 -4.76 -7.74
CA ARG A 82 4.22 -5.18 -7.57
C ARG A 82 4.72 -4.76 -6.19
N ILE A 83 5.35 -5.68 -5.47
CA ILE A 83 6.10 -5.37 -4.26
C ILE A 83 7.58 -5.35 -4.66
N HIS A 84 8.17 -4.17 -4.67
CA HIS A 84 9.60 -4.00 -4.93
C HIS A 84 10.38 -4.24 -3.65
N CYS A 85 11.24 -5.27 -3.65
CA CYS A 85 12.02 -5.71 -2.49
C CYS A 85 13.50 -5.43 -2.72
N SER A 86 14.10 -4.67 -1.84
CA SER A 86 15.52 -4.34 -1.84
C SER A 86 16.22 -4.92 -0.62
N TYR A 87 17.47 -5.31 -0.78
CA TYR A 87 18.30 -5.85 0.27
C TYR A 87 19.60 -5.06 0.37
N LYS A 88 20.06 -4.84 1.59
CA LYS A 88 21.36 -4.24 1.91
C LYS A 88 22.04 -5.05 3.02
N HIS A 89 23.35 -5.21 2.89
CA HIS A 89 24.17 -5.66 4.00
C HIS A 89 24.45 -4.47 4.93
N ILE A 90 24.29 -4.66 6.25
CA ILE A 90 24.55 -3.60 7.22
C ILE A 90 26.06 -3.47 7.41
N GLU A 91 26.57 -2.30 7.17
CA GLU A 91 27.96 -1.94 7.42
C GLU A 91 28.16 -1.45 8.85
N LYS A 92 29.37 -1.53 9.37
CA LYS A 92 29.65 -1.07 10.74
C LYS A 92 29.65 0.46 10.87
N ARG A 93 29.88 1.18 9.80
CA ARG A 93 29.92 2.65 9.74
C ARG A 93 29.63 3.15 8.32
N GLY A 94 29.13 4.36 8.23
CA GLY A 94 28.90 5.05 6.95
C GLY A 94 27.47 4.94 6.47
N VAL A 95 27.25 5.16 5.19
CA VAL A 95 25.89 5.20 4.57
C VAL A 95 25.20 3.84 4.54
N GLY A 96 25.93 2.76 4.78
CA GLY A 96 25.38 1.39 4.89
C GLY A 96 25.18 0.93 6.34
N ASP A 97 25.37 1.78 7.34
CA ASP A 97 25.07 1.40 8.72
C ASP A 97 23.55 1.39 8.99
N LEU A 98 23.13 0.69 10.02
CA LEU A 98 21.70 0.47 10.32
C LEU A 98 20.93 1.80 10.46
N ARG A 99 21.54 2.81 11.07
CA ARG A 99 20.90 4.10 11.29
C ARG A 99 20.60 4.79 9.95
N HIS A 100 21.57 4.88 9.06
CA HIS A 100 21.38 5.49 7.74
C HIS A 100 20.35 4.72 6.91
N LEU A 101 20.41 3.38 6.92
CA LEU A 101 19.44 2.55 6.20
C LEU A 101 18.02 2.75 6.72
N THR A 102 17.85 2.88 8.05
CA THR A 102 16.55 3.16 8.66
C THR A 102 16.08 4.58 8.32
N ASP A 103 16.95 5.58 8.45
CA ASP A 103 16.63 6.98 8.13
C ASP A 103 16.24 7.12 6.64
N ASP A 104 16.93 6.41 5.73
CA ASP A 104 16.58 6.37 4.31
C ASP A 104 15.22 5.69 4.08
N ALA A 105 14.93 4.58 4.76
CA ALA A 105 13.65 3.90 4.63
C ALA A 105 12.49 4.82 5.07
N VAL A 106 12.64 5.52 6.19
CA VAL A 106 11.67 6.50 6.70
C VAL A 106 11.52 7.67 5.70
N ARG A 107 12.63 8.20 5.18
CA ARG A 107 12.59 9.28 4.17
C ARG A 107 11.78 8.86 2.94
N PHE A 108 11.98 7.65 2.41
CA PHE A 108 11.21 7.14 1.27
C PHE A 108 9.71 7.02 1.57
N VAL A 109 9.31 6.69 2.81
CA VAL A 109 7.91 6.73 3.22
C VAL A 109 7.35 8.15 3.05
N PHE A 110 8.03 9.15 3.60
CA PHE A 110 7.58 10.53 3.55
C PHE A 110 7.64 11.15 2.13
N ASP A 111 8.60 10.76 1.30
CA ASP A 111 8.67 11.17 -0.11
C ASP A 111 7.42 10.72 -0.91
N HIS A 112 6.82 9.57 -0.55
CA HIS A 112 5.60 9.05 -1.16
C HIS A 112 4.31 9.54 -0.48
N ALA A 113 4.42 10.21 0.66
CA ALA A 113 3.31 10.60 1.50
C ALA A 113 2.63 11.94 1.10
N ILE A 114 3.05 12.60 0.02
CA ILE A 114 2.55 13.94 -0.38
C ILE A 114 1.02 13.99 -0.51
N LYS A 115 0.38 12.86 -0.82
CA LYS A 115 -1.08 12.71 -0.94
C LYS A 115 -1.65 11.73 0.08
N ALA A 116 -0.92 11.47 1.16
CA ALA A 116 -1.41 10.63 2.24
C ALA A 116 -2.33 11.44 3.17
N ASP A 117 -3.44 10.84 3.54
CA ASP A 117 -4.36 11.38 4.53
C ASP A 117 -3.90 11.01 5.96
N ALA A 118 -3.29 9.82 6.10
CA ALA A 118 -2.67 9.32 7.33
C ALA A 118 -1.54 8.34 7.00
N ILE A 119 -0.63 8.12 7.97
CA ILE A 119 0.47 7.16 7.86
C ILE A 119 0.56 6.36 9.17
N PRO A 120 -0.40 5.45 9.43
CA PRO A 120 -0.26 4.50 10.52
C PRO A 120 1.03 3.69 10.40
N GLU A 121 1.73 3.54 11.52
CA GLU A 121 2.93 2.71 11.60
C GLU A 121 2.76 1.58 12.61
N GLN A 122 3.30 0.41 12.30
CA GLN A 122 3.26 -0.76 13.17
C GLN A 122 4.64 -1.39 13.27
N GLY A 123 5.14 -1.52 14.50
CA GLY A 123 6.37 -2.26 14.77
C GLY A 123 6.17 -3.77 14.75
N PHE A 124 7.14 -4.50 14.19
CA PHE A 124 7.23 -5.96 14.23
C PHE A 124 8.44 -6.42 15.03
N SER A 125 8.24 -7.47 15.82
CA SER A 125 9.31 -8.08 16.60
C SER A 125 9.08 -9.59 16.69
N HIS A 126 9.95 -10.36 16.03
CA HIS A 126 10.01 -11.83 16.07
C HIS A 126 11.41 -12.24 16.57
N PRO A 127 11.65 -12.21 17.89
CA PRO A 127 12.99 -12.41 18.48
C PRO A 127 13.60 -13.78 18.15
N GLU A 128 12.79 -14.84 18.08
CA GLU A 128 13.25 -16.20 17.77
C GLU A 128 13.84 -16.32 16.36
N GLN A 129 13.44 -15.43 15.44
CA GLN A 129 13.90 -15.40 14.06
C GLN A 129 14.84 -14.24 13.79
N HIS A 130 15.13 -13.42 14.81
CA HIS A 130 15.90 -12.18 14.67
C HIS A 130 15.34 -11.25 13.59
N VAL A 131 14.00 -11.14 13.48
CA VAL A 131 13.33 -10.26 12.53
C VAL A 131 12.64 -9.14 13.28
N TYR A 132 13.09 -7.91 13.02
CA TYR A 132 12.59 -6.68 13.59
C TYR A 132 12.29 -5.69 12.47
N GLY A 133 11.29 -4.83 12.62
CA GLY A 133 11.00 -3.87 11.56
C GLY A 133 9.81 -2.98 11.83
N VAL A 134 9.49 -2.17 10.85
CA VAL A 134 8.34 -1.26 10.87
C VAL A 134 7.59 -1.37 9.55
N TYR A 135 6.28 -1.42 9.64
CA TYR A 135 5.33 -1.37 8.55
C TYR A 135 4.63 0.00 8.56
N TYR A 136 4.52 0.61 7.40
CA TYR A 136 3.85 1.88 7.16
C TYR A 136 2.69 1.67 6.21
N ASP A 137 1.49 2.08 6.62
CA ASP A 137 0.30 2.11 5.80
C ASP A 137 0.04 3.56 5.37
N LEU A 138 0.22 3.87 4.10
CA LEU A 138 -0.01 5.21 3.58
C LEU A 138 -1.44 5.30 3.04
N GLU A 139 -2.35 5.75 3.88
CA GLU A 139 -3.76 5.93 3.52
C GLU A 139 -3.93 7.10 2.54
N GLY A 140 -4.93 7.00 1.65
CA GLY A 140 -5.22 8.02 0.64
C GLY A 140 -4.69 7.67 -0.76
N ASN A 141 -4.59 8.68 -1.62
CA ASN A 141 -4.19 8.51 -3.03
C ASN A 141 -2.67 8.53 -3.23
N THR A 142 -1.98 7.65 -2.51
CA THR A 142 -0.52 7.56 -2.51
C THR A 142 0.01 6.70 -3.65
N ALA A 143 1.23 6.98 -4.11
CA ALA A 143 1.90 6.19 -5.16
C ALA A 143 2.35 4.82 -4.64
N SER A 144 2.61 4.69 -3.33
CA SER A 144 3.03 3.47 -2.66
C SER A 144 2.23 3.34 -1.35
N PRO A 145 1.10 2.61 -1.34
CA PRO A 145 0.22 2.56 -0.18
C PRO A 145 0.79 1.77 1.00
N VAL A 146 1.77 0.90 0.76
CA VAL A 146 2.43 0.13 1.81
C VAL A 146 3.93 0.15 1.61
N GLN A 147 4.66 0.44 2.68
CA GLN A 147 6.11 0.29 2.75
C GLN A 147 6.50 -0.34 4.08
N PHE A 148 7.57 -1.11 4.09
CA PHE A 148 8.10 -1.68 5.32
C PHE A 148 9.59 -1.96 5.19
N PHE A 149 10.26 -2.11 6.33
CA PHE A 149 11.59 -2.68 6.37
C PHE A 149 11.70 -3.73 7.48
N LEU A 150 12.60 -4.68 7.29
CA LEU A 150 12.94 -5.74 8.24
C LEU A 150 14.46 -5.79 8.40
N THR A 151 14.93 -6.10 9.60
CA THR A 151 16.37 -6.19 9.92
C THR A 151 16.62 -7.21 11.02
N ASP A 152 17.81 -7.80 11.04
CA ASP A 152 18.34 -8.55 12.19
C ASP A 152 19.15 -7.65 13.14
N SER A 153 19.17 -6.33 12.86
CA SER A 153 19.91 -5.29 13.58
C SER A 153 21.45 -5.42 13.51
N THR A 154 21.97 -6.39 12.79
CA THR A 154 23.42 -6.68 12.79
C THR A 154 24.05 -6.81 11.41
N ARG A 155 23.40 -7.48 10.47
CA ARG A 155 23.95 -7.81 9.15
C ARG A 155 23.01 -7.56 7.99
N HIS A 156 21.70 -7.67 8.22
CA HIS A 156 20.70 -7.75 7.18
C HIS A 156 19.70 -6.63 7.29
N PHE A 157 19.46 -5.95 6.18
CA PHE A 157 18.42 -4.95 6.04
C PHE A 157 17.63 -5.23 4.75
N PHE A 158 16.33 -5.45 4.88
CA PHE A 158 15.40 -5.69 3.79
C PHE A 158 14.34 -4.60 3.80
N ARG A 159 14.09 -3.99 2.66
CA ARG A 159 13.02 -2.99 2.50
C ARG A 159 12.12 -3.39 1.36
N ALA A 160 10.82 -3.18 1.52
CA ALA A 160 9.86 -3.38 0.44
C ALA A 160 8.85 -2.24 0.34
N ALA A 161 8.33 -2.05 -0.88
CA ALA A 161 7.34 -1.03 -1.19
C ALA A 161 6.36 -1.56 -2.23
N LEU A 162 5.06 -1.37 -1.97
CA LEU A 162 3.98 -1.76 -2.87
C LEU A 162 3.74 -0.66 -3.91
N TYR A 163 3.66 -1.05 -5.18
CA TYR A 163 3.29 -0.17 -6.29
C TYR A 163 2.21 -0.81 -7.15
N TYR A 164 1.37 0.06 -7.74
CA TYR A 164 0.42 -0.32 -8.77
C TYR A 164 0.79 0.31 -10.11
N ASN A 165 0.63 -0.45 -11.19
CA ASN A 165 0.72 0.12 -12.54
C ASN A 165 -0.63 0.75 -12.93
N ALA A 166 -1.09 1.70 -12.10
CA ALA A 166 -2.35 2.41 -12.24
C ALA A 166 -2.25 3.79 -11.59
N VAL A 167 -3.13 4.71 -11.99
CA VAL A 167 -3.24 6.00 -11.30
C VAL A 167 -3.78 5.76 -9.89
N PRO A 168 -3.13 6.29 -8.84
CA PRO A 168 -3.58 6.13 -7.47
C PRO A 168 -5.02 6.62 -7.28
N ASN A 169 -5.88 5.74 -6.80
CA ASN A 169 -7.27 6.02 -6.43
C ASN A 169 -7.67 5.06 -5.31
N ALA A 170 -7.63 5.53 -4.07
CA ALA A 170 -7.84 4.72 -2.87
C ALA A 170 -9.19 4.00 -2.89
N ASP A 171 -10.27 4.68 -3.34
CA ASP A 171 -11.62 4.11 -3.36
C ASP A 171 -11.75 2.95 -4.35
N SER A 172 -11.22 3.13 -5.56
CA SER A 172 -11.31 2.08 -6.60
C SER A 172 -10.39 0.91 -6.32
N LEU A 173 -9.25 1.15 -5.67
CA LEU A 173 -8.25 0.14 -5.32
C LEU A 173 -8.50 -0.49 -3.94
N ALA A 174 -9.53 -0.07 -3.19
CA ALA A 174 -9.77 -0.56 -1.83
C ALA A 174 -9.73 -2.10 -1.69
N PRO A 175 -10.41 -2.91 -2.55
CA PRO A 175 -10.35 -4.37 -2.44
C PRO A 175 -8.95 -4.93 -2.69
N VAL A 176 -8.19 -4.33 -3.62
CA VAL A 176 -6.83 -4.75 -3.93
C VAL A 176 -5.88 -4.35 -2.81
N ASN A 177 -6.03 -3.14 -2.28
CA ASN A 177 -5.25 -2.67 -1.13
C ASN A 177 -5.42 -3.59 0.08
N GLU A 178 -6.66 -4.02 0.38
CA GLU A 178 -6.93 -4.95 1.48
C GLU A 178 -6.24 -6.30 1.26
N ALA A 179 -6.34 -6.86 0.06
CA ALA A 179 -5.67 -8.11 -0.28
C ALA A 179 -4.14 -7.98 -0.18
N MET A 180 -3.56 -6.91 -0.72
CA MET A 180 -2.12 -6.68 -0.68
C MET A 180 -1.59 -6.45 0.74
N ARG A 181 -2.36 -5.75 1.60
CA ARG A 181 -2.01 -5.63 3.03
C ARG A 181 -1.94 -6.99 3.71
N ARG A 182 -2.96 -7.83 3.51
CA ARG A 182 -2.99 -9.20 4.03
C ARG A 182 -1.78 -10.00 3.56
N ASP A 183 -1.46 -9.95 2.27
CA ASP A 183 -0.34 -10.68 1.68
C ASP A 183 1.02 -10.18 2.18
N ILE A 184 1.17 -8.86 2.35
CA ILE A 184 2.39 -8.28 2.93
C ILE A 184 2.55 -8.66 4.40
N HIS A 185 1.47 -8.67 5.19
CA HIS A 185 1.52 -9.17 6.56
C HIS A 185 1.96 -10.65 6.61
N HIS A 186 1.39 -11.50 5.74
CA HIS A 186 1.82 -12.89 5.62
C HIS A 186 3.29 -13.03 5.23
N LEU A 187 3.76 -12.21 4.28
CA LEU A 187 5.16 -12.15 3.89
C LEU A 187 6.05 -11.82 5.10
N ILE A 188 5.70 -10.81 5.90
CA ILE A 188 6.45 -10.41 7.10
C ILE A 188 6.46 -11.52 8.16
N GLU A 189 5.32 -12.16 8.41
CA GLU A 189 5.19 -13.25 9.40
C GLU A 189 5.99 -14.49 9.00
N SER A 190 6.04 -14.80 7.70
CA SER A 190 6.79 -15.94 7.16
C SER A 190 8.26 -15.66 6.92
N PHE A 191 8.70 -14.41 7.07
CA PHE A 191 10.05 -13.97 6.74
C PHE A 191 11.12 -14.63 7.62
N ARG A 192 12.22 -15.07 7.00
CA ARG A 192 13.39 -15.67 7.68
C ARG A 192 14.66 -15.23 7.00
N TRP A 193 15.70 -14.95 7.81
CA TRP A 193 17.06 -14.81 7.33
C TRP A 193 17.68 -16.19 7.03
N GLN A 194 18.66 -16.24 6.11
CA GLN A 194 19.37 -17.46 5.67
C GLN A 194 20.85 -17.38 6.01
#